data_49e4d56264407bf5f3ef51c326a04de7
#
_entry.id   49e4d56264407bf5f3ef51c326a04de7
#
_cell.length_a   1.000
_cell.length_b   1.000
_cell.length_c   1.000
_cell.angle_alpha   90.00
_cell.angle_beta   90.00
_cell.angle_gamma   90.00
#
_symmetry.space_group_name_H-M   'P 1'
#
loop_
_entity.id
_entity.type
_entity.pdbx_description
1 polymer ?
#
loop_
_entity_poly.entity_id
_entity_poly.type
_entity_poly.pdbx_seq_one_letter_code
_entity_poly.pdbx_strand_id
1 'polypeptide(L)'
;NLRCCYCQNYKISTQTFGKDITIEHLANIMISLQEQGANNINLVTPTHYTDKIIQTLDICKHKINIPIVYNCGGYEKLDTLKKLRNYVDIYLTDFKYYSSEMSKMYSKCEDYFKVTSKAILEMYYQQNELVYKDNILQKGLIIRHLVLPTGRHDSISILEWLSNNLDVSKFLLSLMSQY
;
A
#
# COMPACT_ATOMS: atom_id res chain seq x y z
N ASN A 1 2.94 5.88 -10.22
CA ASN A 1 3.63 4.97 -11.13
C ASN A 1 2.69 4.14 -12.02
N LEU A 2 1.40 4.09 -11.74
CA LEU A 2 0.36 3.48 -12.57
C LEU A 2 -0.59 4.55 -13.12
N ARG A 3 -1.24 4.26 -14.27
CA ARG A 3 -2.24 5.15 -14.89
C ARG A 3 -3.57 4.42 -15.05
N CYS A 4 -4.13 3.99 -13.91
CA CYS A 4 -5.40 3.28 -13.90
C CYS A 4 -6.55 4.15 -14.39
N CYS A 5 -7.34 3.68 -15.35
CA CYS A 5 -8.49 4.42 -15.90
C CYS A 5 -9.61 4.66 -14.87
N TYR A 6 -9.66 3.87 -13.81
CA TYR A 6 -10.61 3.98 -12.69
C TYR A 6 -9.97 4.58 -11.41
N CYS A 7 -8.94 5.42 -11.55
CA CYS A 7 -8.23 5.98 -10.40
C CYS A 7 -9.11 6.96 -9.61
N GLN A 8 -9.49 6.60 -8.40
CA GLN A 8 -10.24 7.48 -7.49
C GLN A 8 -9.40 8.70 -7.05
N ASN A 9 -8.07 8.56 -7.02
CA ASN A 9 -7.13 9.62 -6.66
C ASN A 9 -6.56 10.38 -7.88
N TYR A 10 -7.32 10.42 -8.99
CA TYR A 10 -6.85 11.01 -10.25
C TYR A 10 -6.33 12.46 -10.11
N LYS A 11 -7.00 13.28 -9.31
CA LYS A 11 -6.60 14.68 -9.06
C LYS A 11 -5.20 14.76 -8.45
N ILE A 12 -4.91 13.89 -7.49
CA ILE A 12 -3.61 13.84 -6.80
C ILE A 12 -2.55 13.19 -7.69
N SER A 13 -2.88 12.06 -8.33
CA SER A 13 -1.91 11.24 -9.07
C SER A 13 -1.55 11.81 -10.45
N THR A 14 -2.43 12.62 -11.07
CA THR A 14 -2.27 13.05 -12.47
C THR A 14 -2.33 14.57 -12.63
N GLN A 15 -3.06 15.28 -11.77
CA GLN A 15 -3.27 16.75 -11.89
C GLN A 15 -2.38 17.57 -10.95
N THR A 16 -1.38 16.97 -10.31
CA THR A 16 -0.45 17.66 -9.37
C THR A 16 -1.17 18.51 -8.31
N PHE A 17 -2.33 18.03 -7.83
CA PHE A 17 -3.04 18.71 -6.76
C PHE A 17 -2.33 18.48 -5.43
N GLY A 18 -1.87 19.56 -4.80
CA GLY A 18 -1.17 19.48 -3.53
C GLY A 18 -0.48 20.80 -3.17
N LYS A 19 0.24 20.80 -2.06
CA LYS A 19 1.08 21.90 -1.61
C LYS A 19 2.46 21.36 -1.27
N ASP A 20 3.50 22.09 -1.65
CA ASP A 20 4.86 21.81 -1.20
C ASP A 20 4.97 22.11 0.30
N ILE A 21 5.52 21.15 1.03
CA ILE A 21 5.78 21.26 2.46
C ILE A 21 7.19 20.77 2.78
N THR A 22 7.77 21.26 3.88
CA THR A 22 9.04 20.78 4.37
C THR A 22 8.89 19.44 5.12
N ILE A 23 10.00 18.75 5.31
CA ILE A 23 10.07 17.50 6.09
C ILE A 23 9.60 17.73 7.53
N GLU A 24 10.03 18.82 8.15
CA GLU A 24 9.65 19.24 9.51
C GLU A 24 8.15 19.53 9.59
N HIS A 25 7.60 20.17 8.57
CA HIS A 25 6.16 20.46 8.52
C HIS A 25 5.36 19.16 8.40
N LEU A 26 5.80 18.21 7.58
CA LEU A 26 5.16 16.89 7.47
C LEU A 26 5.22 16.12 8.80
N ALA A 27 6.38 16.17 9.50
CA ALA A 27 6.54 15.55 10.81
C ALA A 27 5.54 16.14 11.84
N ASN A 28 5.40 17.46 11.87
CA ASN A 28 4.43 18.14 12.74
C ASN A 28 2.97 17.78 12.39
N ILE A 29 2.63 17.63 11.11
CA ILE A 29 1.30 17.15 10.69
C ILE A 29 1.04 15.74 11.23
N MET A 30 2.00 14.81 11.12
CA MET A 30 1.84 13.45 11.61
C MET A 30 1.61 13.42 13.14
N ILE A 31 2.37 14.19 13.90
CA ILE A 31 2.21 14.33 15.34
C ILE A 31 0.83 14.92 15.68
N SER A 32 0.44 16.00 15.01
CA SER A 32 -0.85 16.67 15.23
C SER A 32 -2.04 15.76 14.92
N LEU A 33 -1.97 14.92 13.88
CA LEU A 33 -3.02 13.93 13.60
C LEU A 33 -3.18 12.93 14.74
N GLN A 34 -2.08 12.44 15.31
CA GLN A 34 -2.14 11.58 16.50
C GLN A 34 -2.78 12.31 17.70
N GLU A 35 -2.40 13.55 17.97
CA GLU A 35 -2.97 14.36 19.06
C GLU A 35 -4.48 14.62 18.89
N GLN A 36 -4.95 14.66 17.63
CA GLN A 36 -6.38 14.75 17.29
C GLN A 36 -7.12 13.41 17.40
N GLY A 37 -6.45 12.32 17.80
CA GLY A 37 -7.07 11.01 18.02
C GLY A 37 -7.12 10.13 16.76
N ALA A 38 -6.28 10.37 15.76
CA ALA A 38 -6.18 9.46 14.59
C ALA A 38 -5.72 8.07 15.03
N ASN A 39 -6.32 7.02 14.45
CA ASN A 39 -5.96 5.63 14.73
C ASN A 39 -4.69 5.16 13.99
N ASN A 40 -4.28 5.85 12.94
CA ASN A 40 -3.07 5.57 12.17
C ASN A 40 -2.66 6.78 11.32
N ILE A 41 -1.43 6.76 10.80
CA ILE A 41 -0.96 7.67 9.75
C ILE A 41 -1.01 6.94 8.42
N ASN A 42 -1.99 7.24 7.58
CA ASN A 42 -2.18 6.59 6.29
C ASN A 42 -1.48 7.37 5.16
N LEU A 43 -0.35 6.84 4.67
CA LEU A 43 0.43 7.38 3.56
C LEU A 43 -0.16 6.88 2.24
N VAL A 44 -1.00 7.68 1.61
CA VAL A 44 -1.71 7.31 0.38
C VAL A 44 -0.86 7.59 -0.86
N THR A 45 -0.58 6.55 -1.64
CA THR A 45 0.25 6.59 -2.87
C THR A 45 1.65 7.20 -2.63
N PRO A 46 2.39 6.71 -1.63
CA PRO A 46 3.62 7.36 -1.15
C PRO A 46 4.86 7.02 -1.96
N THR A 47 4.76 6.13 -2.94
CA THR A 47 5.87 5.50 -3.68
C THR A 47 6.97 6.46 -4.12
N HIS A 48 6.58 7.59 -4.73
CA HIS A 48 7.52 8.57 -5.27
C HIS A 48 8.07 9.55 -4.23
N TYR A 49 7.55 9.52 -3.00
CA TYR A 49 8.02 10.33 -1.87
C TYR A 49 8.74 9.52 -0.78
N THR A 50 9.05 8.25 -1.04
CA THR A 50 9.60 7.31 -0.03
C THR A 50 10.80 7.87 0.72
N ASP A 51 11.81 8.42 0.02
CA ASP A 51 13.00 8.94 0.69
C ASP A 51 12.67 10.18 1.56
N LYS A 52 11.70 11.01 1.18
CA LYS A 52 11.22 12.14 2.00
C LYS A 52 10.42 11.69 3.21
N ILE A 53 9.61 10.64 3.04
CA ILE A 53 8.86 10.01 4.13
C ILE A 53 9.80 9.42 5.16
N ILE A 54 10.84 8.71 4.74
CA ILE A 54 11.87 8.16 5.64
C ILE A 54 12.53 9.29 6.43
N GLN A 55 13.00 10.35 5.77
CA GLN A 55 13.57 11.52 6.43
C GLN A 55 12.61 12.16 7.45
N THR A 56 11.31 12.21 7.13
CA THR A 56 10.28 12.70 8.05
C THR A 56 10.14 11.80 9.27
N LEU A 57 10.06 10.48 9.06
CA LEU A 57 9.91 9.51 10.12
C LEU A 57 11.15 9.42 11.01
N ASP A 58 12.35 9.64 10.49
CA ASP A 58 13.58 9.76 11.29
C ASP A 58 13.47 10.88 12.34
N ILE A 59 12.77 11.97 12.00
CA ILE A 59 12.55 13.10 12.92
C ILE A 59 11.46 12.78 13.95
N CYS A 60 10.35 12.14 13.57
CA CYS A 60 9.15 12.10 14.39
C CYS A 60 8.71 10.70 14.86
N LYS A 61 9.24 9.59 14.31
CA LYS A 61 8.73 8.24 14.64
C LYS A 61 8.80 7.91 16.13
N HIS A 62 9.80 8.41 16.84
CA HIS A 62 9.92 8.23 18.30
C HIS A 62 8.82 8.92 19.13
N LYS A 63 8.05 9.84 18.52
CA LYS A 63 6.89 10.53 19.12
C LYS A 63 5.54 9.97 18.67
N ILE A 64 5.56 9.10 17.65
CA ILE A 64 4.34 8.52 17.08
C ILE A 64 4.11 7.13 17.67
N ASN A 65 2.96 6.94 18.30
CA ASN A 65 2.53 5.70 18.96
C ASN A 65 1.39 4.97 18.21
N ILE A 66 0.95 5.53 17.08
CA ILE A 66 -0.06 4.94 16.19
C ILE A 66 0.62 4.37 14.94
N PRO A 67 0.05 3.33 14.31
CA PRO A 67 0.70 2.67 13.19
C PRO A 67 0.86 3.56 11.96
N ILE A 68 1.99 3.40 11.29
CA ILE A 68 2.27 3.97 9.96
C ILE A 68 1.79 2.99 8.91
N VAL A 69 0.82 3.41 8.10
CA VAL A 69 0.23 2.62 7.01
C VAL A 69 0.81 3.07 5.67
N TYR A 70 1.43 2.15 4.94
CA TYR A 70 1.91 2.37 3.57
C TYR A 70 0.85 1.88 2.57
N ASN A 71 0.05 2.81 2.04
CA ASN A 71 -1.08 2.53 1.16
C ASN A 71 -0.69 2.75 -0.30
N CYS A 72 -0.44 1.67 -1.02
CA CYS A 72 0.13 1.70 -2.36
C CYS A 72 -0.62 0.82 -3.37
N GLY A 73 -0.32 1.04 -4.65
CA GLY A 73 -0.88 0.26 -5.76
C GLY A 73 -0.23 -1.11 -5.99
N GLY A 74 0.72 -1.52 -5.14
CA GLY A 74 1.43 -2.78 -5.22
C GLY A 74 2.60 -2.80 -6.21
N TYR A 75 2.66 -1.89 -7.16
CA TYR A 75 3.74 -1.81 -8.15
C TYR A 75 4.95 -1.09 -7.58
N GLU A 76 5.68 -1.79 -6.69
CA GLU A 76 6.78 -1.25 -5.89
C GLU A 76 8.12 -1.93 -6.20
N LYS A 77 9.20 -1.16 -6.13
CA LYS A 77 10.56 -1.70 -6.23
C LYS A 77 10.95 -2.37 -4.91
N LEU A 78 11.60 -3.54 -4.97
CA LEU A 78 12.04 -4.27 -3.77
C LEU A 78 12.99 -3.44 -2.92
N ASP A 79 13.91 -2.68 -3.52
CA ASP A 79 14.85 -1.85 -2.78
C ASP A 79 14.15 -0.73 -2.00
N THR A 80 13.05 -0.19 -2.56
CA THR A 80 12.20 0.78 -1.87
C THR A 80 11.55 0.15 -0.63
N LEU A 81 10.98 -1.06 -0.77
CA LEU A 81 10.36 -1.78 0.34
C LEU A 81 11.38 -2.15 1.43
N LYS A 82 12.59 -2.57 1.04
CA LYS A 82 13.66 -2.86 2.01
C LYS A 82 14.06 -1.64 2.84
N LYS A 83 14.10 -0.44 2.25
CA LYS A 83 14.33 0.81 2.98
C LYS A 83 13.22 1.09 4.01
N LEU A 84 11.98 0.71 3.71
CA LEU A 84 10.79 0.97 4.54
C LEU A 84 10.61 0.00 5.72
N ARG A 85 11.38 -1.10 5.79
CA ARG A 85 11.21 -2.21 6.75
C ARG A 85 11.00 -1.77 8.20
N ASN A 86 11.74 -0.76 8.68
CA ASN A 86 11.67 -0.31 10.07
C ASN A 86 10.75 0.91 10.28
N TYR A 87 10.09 1.37 9.23
CA TYR A 87 9.28 2.58 9.25
C TYR A 87 7.79 2.30 9.14
N VAL A 88 7.42 1.23 8.43
CA VAL A 88 6.05 0.87 8.12
C VAL A 88 5.56 -0.23 9.06
N ASP A 89 4.42 -0.02 9.67
CA ASP A 89 3.77 -0.98 10.57
C ASP A 89 2.71 -1.80 9.82
N ILE A 90 1.99 -1.19 8.88
CA ILE A 90 0.96 -1.86 8.09
C ILE A 90 1.19 -1.57 6.59
N TYR A 91 1.32 -2.62 5.80
CA TYR A 91 1.20 -2.51 4.35
C TYR A 91 -0.26 -2.67 3.95
N LEU A 92 -0.80 -1.66 3.25
CA LEU A 92 -2.12 -1.70 2.62
C LEU A 92 -1.91 -1.60 1.11
N THR A 93 -1.82 -2.75 0.45
CA THR A 93 -1.41 -2.84 -0.96
C THR A 93 -2.51 -3.35 -1.85
N ASP A 94 -2.55 -2.90 -3.11
CA ASP A 94 -3.43 -3.48 -4.10
C ASP A 94 -2.74 -4.64 -4.83
N PHE A 95 -3.50 -5.70 -5.14
CA PHE A 95 -3.14 -6.73 -6.09
C PHE A 95 -4.19 -6.77 -7.20
N LYS A 96 -3.96 -5.95 -8.24
CA LYS A 96 -5.01 -5.57 -9.19
C LYS A 96 -5.24 -6.57 -10.31
N TYR A 97 -4.16 -7.13 -10.88
CA TYR A 97 -4.20 -7.95 -12.08
C TYR A 97 -3.23 -9.12 -12.00
N TYR A 98 -3.67 -10.27 -12.53
CA TYR A 98 -2.81 -11.41 -12.86
C TYR A 98 -2.36 -11.33 -14.33
N SER A 99 -3.30 -11.01 -15.23
CA SER A 99 -3.08 -10.92 -16.67
C SER A 99 -2.35 -9.64 -17.09
N SER A 100 -1.33 -9.78 -17.95
CA SER A 100 -0.65 -8.65 -18.58
C SER A 100 -1.56 -7.85 -19.50
N GLU A 101 -2.54 -8.49 -20.14
CA GLU A 101 -3.50 -7.84 -21.02
C GLU A 101 -4.39 -6.89 -20.23
N MET A 102 -4.94 -7.35 -19.10
CA MET A 102 -5.77 -6.52 -18.21
C MET A 102 -4.96 -5.36 -17.61
N SER A 103 -3.75 -5.63 -17.14
CA SER A 103 -2.90 -4.59 -16.57
C SER A 103 -2.47 -3.54 -17.60
N LYS A 104 -2.19 -3.96 -18.83
CA LYS A 104 -1.94 -3.04 -19.96
C LYS A 104 -3.19 -2.22 -20.31
N MET A 105 -4.35 -2.87 -20.41
CA MET A 105 -5.61 -2.22 -20.77
C MET A 105 -6.00 -1.15 -19.74
N TYR A 106 -6.05 -1.52 -18.46
CA TYR A 106 -6.62 -0.67 -17.41
C TYR A 106 -5.62 0.23 -16.70
N SER A 107 -4.31 -0.11 -16.69
CA SER A 107 -3.29 0.64 -15.93
C SER A 107 -2.06 1.03 -16.74
N LYS A 108 -2.02 0.71 -18.04
CA LYS A 108 -0.89 0.97 -18.96
C LYS A 108 0.43 0.36 -18.48
N CYS A 109 0.38 -0.84 -17.90
CA CYS A 109 1.51 -1.53 -17.30
C CYS A 109 1.45 -3.03 -17.65
N GLU A 110 2.38 -3.55 -18.43
CA GLU A 110 2.34 -4.94 -18.89
C GLU A 110 2.93 -5.94 -17.90
N ASP A 111 3.89 -5.50 -17.07
CA ASP A 111 4.62 -6.35 -16.14
C ASP A 111 4.11 -6.22 -14.68
N TYR A 112 2.86 -5.75 -14.50
CA TYR A 112 2.28 -5.49 -13.20
C TYR A 112 2.37 -6.71 -12.27
N PHE A 113 1.89 -7.87 -12.71
CA PHE A 113 1.92 -9.08 -11.90
C PHE A 113 3.34 -9.48 -11.50
N LYS A 114 4.27 -9.45 -12.47
CA LYS A 114 5.68 -9.81 -12.23
C LYS A 114 6.36 -8.95 -11.16
N VAL A 115 6.03 -7.67 -11.12
CA VAL A 115 6.58 -6.72 -10.15
C VAL A 115 5.84 -6.82 -8.82
N THR A 116 4.50 -6.78 -8.87
CA THR A 116 3.66 -6.72 -7.67
C THR A 116 3.70 -8.02 -6.87
N SER A 117 3.75 -9.18 -7.50
CA SER A 117 3.87 -10.47 -6.79
C SER A 117 5.13 -10.52 -5.92
N LYS A 118 6.27 -10.04 -6.43
CA LYS A 118 7.52 -9.95 -5.65
C LYS A 118 7.42 -8.90 -4.52
N ALA A 119 6.78 -7.77 -4.81
CA ALA A 119 6.57 -6.72 -3.81
C ALA A 119 5.69 -7.21 -2.65
N ILE A 120 4.60 -7.94 -2.95
CA ILE A 120 3.72 -8.54 -1.94
C ILE A 120 4.47 -9.56 -1.09
N LEU A 121 5.32 -10.42 -1.69
CA LEU A 121 6.16 -11.35 -0.93
C LEU A 121 7.09 -10.60 0.03
N GLU A 122 7.75 -9.52 -0.41
CA GLU A 122 8.60 -8.72 0.47
C GLU A 122 7.81 -8.05 1.60
N MET A 123 6.64 -7.48 1.31
CA MET A 123 5.75 -6.90 2.32
C MET A 123 5.29 -7.97 3.33
N TYR A 124 4.94 -9.16 2.85
CA TYR A 124 4.55 -10.29 3.68
C TYR A 124 5.68 -10.76 4.61
N TYR A 125 6.94 -10.83 4.11
CA TYR A 125 8.08 -11.18 4.95
C TYR A 125 8.43 -10.10 5.98
N GLN A 126 8.14 -8.85 5.68
CA GLN A 126 8.35 -7.76 6.63
C GLN A 126 7.28 -7.70 7.72
N GLN A 127 6.02 -8.02 7.38
CA GLN A 127 4.84 -7.97 8.25
C GLN A 127 4.11 -9.32 8.22
N ASN A 128 4.75 -10.35 8.77
CA ASN A 128 4.31 -11.75 8.70
C ASN A 128 3.34 -12.17 9.81
N GLU A 129 2.79 -11.21 10.55
CA GLU A 129 1.81 -11.44 11.62
C GLU A 129 0.78 -10.31 11.65
N LEU A 130 -0.42 -10.63 12.12
CA LEU A 130 -1.48 -9.66 12.37
C LEU A 130 -1.50 -9.33 13.87
N VAL A 131 -1.07 -8.13 14.24
CA VAL A 131 -1.05 -7.67 15.62
C VAL A 131 -2.19 -6.67 15.85
N TYR A 132 -3.04 -6.96 16.85
CA TYR A 132 -4.16 -6.13 17.24
C TYR A 132 -4.00 -5.57 18.65
N LYS A 133 -4.47 -4.35 18.85
CA LYS A 133 -4.66 -3.74 20.16
C LYS A 133 -6.04 -3.09 20.17
N ASP A 134 -6.88 -3.42 21.14
CA ASP A 134 -8.24 -2.90 21.28
C ASP A 134 -9.07 -3.04 19.99
N ASN A 135 -8.95 -4.19 19.32
CA ASN A 135 -9.55 -4.51 18.01
C ASN A 135 -9.08 -3.64 16.83
N ILE A 136 -8.03 -2.85 17.00
CA ILE A 136 -7.41 -2.04 15.94
C ILE A 136 -6.11 -2.71 15.51
N LEU A 137 -5.95 -2.95 14.21
CA LEU A 137 -4.73 -3.51 13.64
C LEU A 137 -3.55 -2.55 13.88
N GLN A 138 -2.47 -3.06 14.49
CA GLN A 138 -1.24 -2.32 14.77
C GLN A 138 -0.11 -2.67 13.81
N LYS A 139 -0.05 -3.94 13.37
CA LYS A 139 0.92 -4.44 12.39
C LYS A 139 0.26 -5.44 11.47
N GLY A 140 0.73 -5.53 10.25
CA GLY A 140 0.27 -6.55 9.32
C GLY A 140 0.28 -6.16 7.85
N LEU A 141 -0.20 -7.10 7.04
CA LEU A 141 -0.40 -6.92 5.60
C LEU A 141 -1.89 -6.98 5.28
N ILE A 142 -2.38 -5.97 4.58
CA ILE A 142 -3.73 -5.93 4.00
C ILE A 142 -3.58 -5.91 2.49
N ILE A 143 -4.11 -6.92 1.82
CA ILE A 143 -4.13 -6.99 0.36
C ILE A 143 -5.53 -6.65 -0.12
N ARG A 144 -5.65 -5.65 -0.98
CA ARG A 144 -6.91 -5.29 -1.63
C ARG A 144 -6.93 -5.83 -3.06
N HIS A 145 -8.04 -6.43 -3.43
CA HIS A 145 -8.30 -6.83 -4.81
C HIS A 145 -9.65 -6.26 -5.28
N LEU A 146 -9.63 -5.51 -6.37
CA LEU A 146 -10.84 -4.98 -7.00
C LEU A 146 -11.24 -5.91 -8.14
N VAL A 147 -12.39 -6.57 -7.98
CA VAL A 147 -12.98 -7.43 -9.00
C VAL A 147 -13.57 -6.56 -10.10
N LEU A 148 -12.90 -6.49 -11.22
CA LEU A 148 -13.35 -5.71 -12.38
C LEU A 148 -14.44 -6.43 -13.19
N PRO A 149 -15.31 -5.69 -13.91
CA PRO A 149 -16.21 -6.29 -14.88
C PRO A 149 -15.45 -7.16 -15.87
N THR A 150 -15.97 -8.34 -16.16
CA THR A 150 -15.34 -9.36 -17.02
C THR A 150 -14.02 -9.98 -16.47
N GLY A 151 -13.50 -9.47 -15.33
CA GLY A 151 -12.22 -9.90 -14.73
C GLY A 151 -12.31 -11.10 -13.80
N ARG A 152 -13.39 -11.90 -13.82
CA ARG A 152 -13.58 -13.02 -12.87
C ARG A 152 -12.42 -14.03 -12.88
N HIS A 153 -11.97 -14.44 -14.06
CA HIS A 153 -10.87 -15.41 -14.17
C HIS A 153 -9.56 -14.84 -13.65
N ASP A 154 -9.28 -13.58 -13.95
CA ASP A 154 -8.10 -12.88 -13.44
C ASP A 154 -8.11 -12.80 -11.90
N SER A 155 -9.28 -12.49 -11.33
CA SER A 155 -9.47 -12.47 -9.86
C SER A 155 -9.25 -13.85 -9.23
N ILE A 156 -9.78 -14.92 -9.84
CA ILE A 156 -9.54 -16.30 -9.37
C ILE A 156 -8.05 -16.61 -9.39
N SER A 157 -7.34 -16.30 -10.47
CA SER A 157 -5.88 -16.53 -10.58
C SER A 157 -5.09 -15.78 -9.52
N ILE A 158 -5.51 -14.56 -9.14
CA ILE A 158 -4.91 -13.82 -8.02
C ILE A 158 -5.15 -14.55 -6.69
N LEU A 159 -6.38 -14.99 -6.42
CA LEU A 159 -6.70 -15.70 -5.17
C LEU A 159 -5.96 -17.02 -5.06
N GLU A 160 -5.87 -17.79 -6.14
CA GLU A 160 -5.08 -19.02 -6.22
C GLU A 160 -3.59 -18.74 -5.99
N TRP A 161 -3.06 -17.69 -6.58
CA TRP A 161 -1.66 -17.31 -6.37
C TRP A 161 -1.42 -16.96 -4.89
N LEU A 162 -2.30 -16.17 -4.26
CA LEU A 162 -2.18 -15.82 -2.85
C LEU A 162 -2.20 -17.06 -1.95
N SER A 163 -3.16 -17.97 -2.16
CA SER A 163 -3.30 -19.18 -1.36
C SER A 163 -2.13 -20.16 -1.54
N ASN A 164 -1.51 -20.20 -2.71
CA ASN A 164 -0.38 -21.08 -3.00
C ASN A 164 0.97 -20.55 -2.52
N ASN A 165 1.09 -19.24 -2.30
CA ASN A 165 2.37 -18.60 -1.99
C ASN A 165 2.44 -18.00 -0.58
N LEU A 166 1.31 -17.75 0.08
CA LEU A 166 1.24 -17.11 1.40
C LEU A 166 0.40 -17.93 2.36
N ASP A 167 0.73 -17.88 3.64
CA ASP A 167 -0.14 -18.38 4.70
C ASP A 167 -1.32 -17.42 4.88
N VAL A 168 -2.52 -17.88 4.52
CA VAL A 168 -3.75 -17.06 4.52
C VAL A 168 -4.17 -16.58 5.92
N SER A 169 -3.63 -17.17 6.98
CA SER A 169 -3.88 -16.73 8.36
C SER A 169 -3.07 -15.48 8.76
N LYS A 170 -2.09 -15.07 7.95
CA LYS A 170 -1.12 -14.02 8.28
C LYS A 170 -1.32 -12.70 7.55
N PHE A 171 -2.37 -12.57 6.77
CA PHE A 171 -2.73 -11.31 6.11
C PHE A 171 -4.24 -11.16 6.03
N LEU A 172 -4.70 -9.94 5.79
CA LEU A 172 -6.10 -9.65 5.51
C LEU A 172 -6.30 -9.45 4.02
N LEU A 173 -7.36 -10.06 3.48
CA LEU A 173 -7.77 -9.85 2.10
C LEU A 173 -9.08 -9.04 2.05
N SER A 174 -9.05 -7.91 1.35
CA SER A 174 -10.22 -7.09 1.06
C SER A 174 -10.62 -7.24 -0.40
N LEU A 175 -11.69 -7.98 -0.64
CA LEU A 175 -12.31 -8.08 -1.98
C LEU A 175 -13.30 -6.93 -2.16
N MET A 176 -13.15 -6.18 -3.25
CA MET A 176 -13.97 -5.02 -3.56
C MET A 176 -14.62 -5.17 -4.93
N SER A 177 -15.83 -4.62 -5.09
CA SER A 177 -16.58 -4.59 -6.35
C SER A 177 -17.02 -3.17 -6.73
N GLN A 178 -16.45 -2.15 -6.08
CA GLN A 178 -16.76 -0.73 -6.30
C GLN A 178 -15.68 -0.09 -7.15
N TYR A 179 -16.04 0.49 -8.29
CA TYR A 179 -15.17 1.16 -9.28
C TYR A 179 -15.88 2.35 -9.93
#